data_46993ecc55ef83e7f2960af772223a95
#
_entry.id   46993ecc55ef83e7f2960af772223a95
#
_cell.length_a   1.000
_cell.length_b   1.000
_cell.length_c   1.000
_cell.angle_alpha   90.00
_cell.angle_beta   90.00
_cell.angle_gamma   90.00
#
_symmetry.space_group_name_H-M   'P 1'
#
loop_
_entity.id
_entity.type
_entity.pdbx_description
1 polymer ?
#
loop_
_entity_poly.entity_id
_entity_poly.type
_entity_poly.pdbx_seq_one_letter_code
_entity_poly.pdbx_strand_id
1 'polypeptide(L)'
;MEFRRMREYSHEEFVDLILSLSEEELLELSKNYGGYPVLFRMALDDRISHIPFIQTGAAIIIENNNGEILLQERTDRNKWGLPGGCQDLGEDLRETAVREAYEETGLKFEPSKLILIDTLSGNSRKNSYPNGDIVYNNTSLYLARVSNIDVNNLKGDSETKRLEFFKTDEVPENLMDVDLIKSYISYLNKKAT
;
A
#
# COMPACT_ATOMS: atom_id res chain seq x y z
N MET A 1 -8.24 7.83 24.02
CA MET A 1 -9.01 6.68 23.44
C MET A 1 -8.03 5.87 22.61
N GLU A 2 -8.02 4.55 22.74
CA GLU A 2 -7.15 3.68 21.91
C GLU A 2 -7.96 3.28 20.69
N PHE A 3 -7.54 3.73 19.50
CA PHE A 3 -8.22 3.42 18.25
C PHE A 3 -7.59 2.16 17.64
N ARG A 4 -8.44 1.25 17.13
CA ARG A 4 -8.00 0.16 16.25
C ARG A 4 -7.43 0.73 14.95
N ARG A 5 -6.61 -0.01 14.23
CA ARG A 5 -6.17 0.41 12.88
C ARG A 5 -7.39 0.56 11.96
N MET A 6 -7.35 1.51 11.03
CA MET A 6 -8.48 1.83 10.15
C MET A 6 -9.02 0.60 9.41
N ARG A 7 -8.15 -0.32 8.98
CA ARG A 7 -8.48 -1.59 8.31
C ARG A 7 -9.15 -2.65 9.20
N GLU A 8 -9.13 -2.46 10.51
CA GLU A 8 -9.77 -3.35 11.48
C GLU A 8 -11.25 -2.99 11.73
N TYR A 9 -11.73 -1.94 11.08
CA TYR A 9 -13.13 -1.53 11.08
C TYR A 9 -13.82 -2.00 9.79
N SER A 10 -15.04 -2.51 9.89
CA SER A 10 -15.91 -2.57 8.72
C SER A 10 -16.23 -1.15 8.24
N HIS A 11 -16.72 -1.00 7.00
CA HIS A 11 -17.12 0.30 6.49
C HIS A 11 -18.16 0.98 7.40
N GLU A 12 -19.18 0.25 7.82
CA GLU A 12 -20.24 0.77 8.71
C GLU A 12 -19.69 1.18 10.08
N GLU A 13 -18.87 0.32 10.71
CA GLU A 13 -18.22 0.66 11.99
C GLU A 13 -17.34 1.91 11.89
N PHE A 14 -16.65 2.08 10.76
CA PHE A 14 -15.79 3.25 10.56
C PHE A 14 -16.61 4.52 10.34
N VAL A 15 -17.72 4.45 9.58
CA VAL A 15 -18.66 5.56 9.41
C VAL A 15 -19.23 6.00 10.75
N ASP A 16 -19.75 5.05 11.54
CA ASP A 16 -20.35 5.33 12.85
C ASP A 16 -19.32 5.94 13.81
N LEU A 17 -18.09 5.41 13.81
CA LEU A 17 -16.99 5.98 14.60
C LEU A 17 -16.74 7.43 14.21
N ILE A 18 -16.51 7.71 12.93
CA ILE A 18 -16.18 9.06 12.43
C ILE A 18 -17.31 10.06 12.73
N LEU A 19 -18.55 9.65 12.60
CA LEU A 19 -19.71 10.50 12.90
C LEU A 19 -19.88 10.78 14.41
N SER A 20 -19.43 9.85 15.26
CA SER A 20 -19.55 9.98 16.72
C SER A 20 -18.47 10.86 17.35
N LEU A 21 -17.31 11.05 16.68
CA LEU A 21 -16.17 11.77 17.23
C LEU A 21 -16.38 13.29 17.26
N SER A 22 -15.91 13.93 18.32
CA SER A 22 -15.70 15.37 18.37
C SER A 22 -14.56 15.80 17.43
N GLU A 23 -14.43 17.10 17.17
CA GLU A 23 -13.34 17.63 16.35
C GLU A 23 -11.96 17.32 16.95
N GLU A 24 -11.81 17.37 18.28
CA GLU A 24 -10.57 17.07 18.98
C GLU A 24 -10.20 15.59 18.84
N GLU A 25 -11.16 14.68 19.03
CA GLU A 25 -10.97 13.24 18.85
C GLU A 25 -10.66 12.88 17.38
N LEU A 26 -11.30 13.56 16.44
CA LEU A 26 -11.05 13.37 15.00
C LEU A 26 -9.63 13.80 14.62
N LEU A 27 -9.14 14.91 15.20
CA LEU A 27 -7.75 15.34 15.02
C LEU A 27 -6.76 14.36 15.65
N GLU A 28 -7.09 13.78 16.80
CA GLU A 28 -6.25 12.75 17.43
C GLU A 28 -6.20 11.48 16.58
N LEU A 29 -7.34 11.05 16.05
CA LEU A 29 -7.40 9.93 15.12
C LEU A 29 -6.55 10.20 13.86
N SER A 30 -6.57 11.44 13.37
CA SER A 30 -5.79 11.85 12.20
C SER A 30 -4.27 11.82 12.39
N LYS A 31 -3.78 11.85 13.63
CA LYS A 31 -2.36 11.65 13.91
C LYS A 31 -1.89 10.23 13.56
N ASN A 32 -2.80 9.26 13.64
CA ASN A 32 -2.49 7.86 13.34
C ASN A 32 -2.78 7.49 11.89
N TYR A 33 -3.73 8.18 11.22
CA TYR A 33 -4.23 7.81 9.90
C TYR A 33 -4.09 8.91 8.85
N GLY A 34 -3.27 9.92 9.10
CA GLY A 34 -3.15 11.07 8.22
C GLY A 34 -4.41 11.93 8.22
N GLY A 35 -4.55 12.77 7.20
CA GLY A 35 -5.71 13.64 7.07
C GLY A 35 -7.01 12.93 6.64
N TYR A 36 -6.98 11.64 6.35
CA TYR A 36 -8.11 10.89 5.81
C TYR A 36 -9.37 10.92 6.71
N PRO A 37 -9.29 10.71 8.05
CA PRO A 37 -10.48 10.79 8.91
C PRO A 37 -11.18 12.14 8.87
N VAL A 38 -10.43 13.23 8.82
CA VAL A 38 -10.99 14.59 8.70
C VAL A 38 -11.68 14.77 7.35
N LEU A 39 -11.01 14.41 6.26
CA LEU A 39 -11.59 14.48 4.91
C LEU A 39 -12.83 13.60 4.79
N PHE A 40 -12.79 12.41 5.35
CA PHE A 40 -13.91 11.47 5.33
C PHE A 40 -15.11 12.03 6.11
N ARG A 41 -14.90 12.63 7.31
CA ARG A 41 -15.96 13.31 8.06
C ARG A 41 -16.57 14.44 7.26
N MET A 42 -15.74 15.27 6.63
CA MET A 42 -16.24 16.38 5.81
C MET A 42 -17.06 15.90 4.62
N ALA A 43 -16.68 14.75 4.01
CA ALA A 43 -17.45 14.13 2.93
C ALA A 43 -18.79 13.58 3.41
N LEU A 44 -18.84 12.93 4.59
CA LEU A 44 -20.07 12.43 5.19
C LEU A 44 -21.05 13.55 5.57
N ASP A 45 -20.53 14.72 5.95
CA ASP A 45 -21.33 15.90 6.31
C ASP A 45 -21.73 16.73 5.07
N ASP A 46 -21.54 16.23 3.84
CA ASP A 46 -21.73 16.94 2.56
C ASP A 46 -20.98 18.28 2.45
N ARG A 47 -20.02 18.53 3.33
CA ARG A 47 -19.21 19.75 3.30
C ARG A 47 -18.16 19.76 2.20
N ILE A 48 -17.76 18.56 1.76
CA ILE A 48 -16.92 18.35 0.58
C ILE A 48 -17.53 17.22 -0.24
N SER A 49 -17.89 17.47 -1.48
CA SER A 49 -18.30 16.42 -2.42
C SER A 49 -17.09 15.98 -3.25
N HIS A 50 -16.66 14.73 -3.12
CA HIS A 50 -15.76 14.00 -4.03
C HIS A 50 -14.58 14.82 -4.61
N ILE A 51 -13.92 15.65 -3.77
CA ILE A 51 -12.76 16.44 -4.19
C ILE A 51 -11.60 15.49 -4.46
N PRO A 52 -11.02 15.50 -5.69
CA PRO A 52 -9.83 14.71 -5.97
C PRO A 52 -8.66 15.10 -5.05
N PHE A 53 -7.98 14.12 -4.48
CA PHE A 53 -6.81 14.36 -3.64
C PHE A 53 -5.63 13.46 -4.03
N ILE A 54 -4.44 13.88 -3.60
CA ILE A 54 -3.22 13.12 -3.80
C ILE A 54 -2.95 12.30 -2.54
N GLN A 55 -2.75 11.00 -2.71
CA GLN A 55 -2.36 10.09 -1.66
C GLN A 55 -0.94 9.59 -1.91
N THR A 56 -0.08 9.70 -0.91
CA THR A 56 1.30 9.24 -0.99
C THR A 56 1.42 7.87 -0.34
N GLY A 57 2.22 7.01 -0.94
CA GLY A 57 2.48 5.67 -0.43
C GLY A 57 3.74 5.06 -1.00
N ALA A 58 4.03 3.85 -0.57
CA ALA A 58 5.17 3.08 -1.03
C ALA A 58 4.77 1.64 -1.35
N ALA A 59 5.46 1.06 -2.32
CA ALA A 59 5.40 -0.35 -2.64
C ALA A 59 6.82 -0.94 -2.67
N ILE A 60 6.93 -2.23 -2.43
CA ILE A 60 8.22 -2.89 -2.37
C ILE A 60 8.25 -4.14 -3.26
N ILE A 61 9.26 -4.21 -4.12
CA ILE A 61 9.68 -5.43 -4.79
C ILE A 61 10.54 -6.21 -3.80
N ILE A 62 10.13 -7.42 -3.46
CA ILE A 62 10.92 -8.35 -2.65
C ILE A 62 11.42 -9.44 -3.58
N GLU A 63 12.69 -9.35 -3.97
CA GLU A 63 13.34 -10.23 -4.94
C GLU A 63 14.11 -11.33 -4.22
N ASN A 64 13.92 -12.59 -4.63
CA ASN A 64 14.73 -13.73 -4.14
C ASN A 64 15.97 -13.96 -5.00
N ASN A 65 16.80 -14.94 -4.61
CA ASN A 65 18.03 -15.27 -5.32
C ASN A 65 17.83 -15.84 -6.74
N ASN A 66 16.60 -16.26 -7.08
CA ASN A 66 16.24 -16.74 -8.42
C ASN A 66 15.80 -15.60 -9.36
N GLY A 67 15.74 -14.36 -8.86
CA GLY A 67 15.20 -13.21 -9.60
C GLY A 67 13.65 -13.20 -9.66
N GLU A 68 13.01 -13.97 -8.79
CA GLU A 68 11.55 -13.98 -8.65
C GLU A 68 11.12 -12.92 -7.63
N ILE A 69 9.95 -12.33 -7.85
CA ILE A 69 9.37 -11.29 -7.00
C ILE A 69 8.20 -11.83 -6.18
N LEU A 70 8.10 -11.42 -4.92
CA LEU A 70 7.00 -11.79 -4.04
C LEU A 70 5.78 -10.95 -4.35
N LEU A 71 4.66 -11.61 -4.60
CA LEU A 71 3.35 -10.98 -4.71
C LEU A 71 2.42 -11.51 -3.64
N GLN A 72 1.43 -10.69 -3.26
CA GLN A 72 0.32 -11.07 -2.41
C GLN A 72 -0.97 -11.17 -3.22
N GLU A 73 -1.76 -12.21 -2.99
CA GLU A 73 -3.15 -12.26 -3.39
C GLU A 73 -3.99 -11.58 -2.30
N ARG A 74 -4.66 -10.49 -2.65
CA ARG A 74 -5.46 -9.72 -1.69
C ARG A 74 -6.83 -10.34 -1.45
N THR A 75 -7.29 -10.32 -0.20
CA THR A 75 -8.61 -10.81 0.20
C THR A 75 -9.75 -9.94 -0.31
N ASP A 76 -9.56 -8.61 -0.32
CA ASP A 76 -10.58 -7.61 -0.64
C ASP A 76 -10.94 -7.54 -2.13
N ARG A 77 -10.00 -7.91 -3.03
CA ARG A 77 -10.15 -7.76 -4.48
C ARG A 77 -9.95 -9.04 -5.28
N ASN A 78 -9.49 -10.13 -4.65
CA ASN A 78 -9.04 -11.35 -5.32
C ASN A 78 -8.05 -11.07 -6.48
N LYS A 79 -7.15 -10.12 -6.29
CA LYS A 79 -6.13 -9.71 -7.23
C LYS A 79 -4.75 -9.82 -6.60
N TRP A 80 -3.76 -9.99 -7.45
CA TRP A 80 -2.36 -9.97 -7.04
C TRP A 80 -1.81 -8.55 -7.03
N GLY A 81 -0.92 -8.25 -6.10
CA GLY A 81 -0.25 -6.97 -5.98
C GLY A 81 1.09 -7.09 -5.27
N LEU A 82 1.87 -6.02 -5.34
CA LEU A 82 3.06 -5.86 -4.52
C LEU A 82 2.68 -5.54 -3.08
N PRO A 83 3.46 -5.95 -2.09
CA PRO A 83 3.33 -5.41 -0.75
C PRO A 83 3.51 -3.88 -0.78
N GLY A 84 2.61 -3.17 -0.08
CA GLY A 84 2.64 -1.72 -0.04
C GLY A 84 1.32 -1.07 0.31
N GLY A 85 1.40 0.20 0.72
CA GLY A 85 0.24 0.97 1.14
C GLY A 85 0.54 2.45 1.33
N CYS A 86 -0.33 3.09 2.10
CA CYS A 86 -0.29 4.53 2.32
C CYS A 86 0.72 4.90 3.40
N GLN A 87 1.31 6.08 3.23
CA GLN A 87 2.21 6.67 4.18
C GLN A 87 1.45 7.12 5.44
N ASP A 88 1.93 6.72 6.60
CA ASP A 88 1.47 7.24 7.88
C ASP A 88 2.11 8.60 8.21
N LEU A 89 1.46 9.39 9.06
CA LEU A 89 2.02 10.67 9.49
C LEU A 89 3.36 10.49 10.21
N GLY A 90 4.37 11.21 9.74
CA GLY A 90 5.71 11.18 10.32
C GLY A 90 6.63 10.10 9.77
N GLU A 91 6.14 9.17 8.97
CA GLU A 91 6.98 8.20 8.27
C GLU A 91 7.70 8.85 7.07
N ASP A 92 8.89 8.40 6.77
CA ASP A 92 9.40 8.51 5.40
C ASP A 92 8.93 7.33 4.53
N LEU A 93 9.05 7.45 3.21
CA LEU A 93 8.52 6.43 2.30
C LEU A 93 9.27 5.09 2.35
N ARG A 94 10.51 5.05 2.85
CA ARG A 94 11.21 3.78 3.13
C ARG A 94 10.66 3.11 4.37
N GLU A 95 10.32 3.89 5.39
CA GLU A 95 9.67 3.39 6.60
C GLU A 95 8.29 2.84 6.28
N THR A 96 7.50 3.54 5.45
CA THR A 96 6.23 3.02 4.92
C THR A 96 6.43 1.68 4.21
N ALA A 97 7.39 1.58 3.28
CA ALA A 97 7.64 0.34 2.54
C ALA A 97 8.04 -0.83 3.46
N VAL A 98 8.82 -0.57 4.50
CA VAL A 98 9.26 -1.60 5.47
C VAL A 98 8.11 -2.02 6.38
N ARG A 99 7.30 -1.07 6.85
CA ARG A 99 6.11 -1.36 7.67
C ARG A 99 5.12 -2.23 6.91
N GLU A 100 4.75 -1.83 5.69
CA GLU A 100 3.82 -2.56 4.84
C GLU A 100 4.36 -3.97 4.49
N ALA A 101 5.64 -4.07 4.15
CA ALA A 101 6.28 -5.37 3.91
C ALA A 101 6.16 -6.28 5.14
N TYR A 102 6.38 -5.75 6.35
CA TYR A 102 6.26 -6.54 7.57
C TYR A 102 4.81 -6.95 7.85
N GLU A 103 3.86 -6.04 7.70
CA GLU A 103 2.44 -6.29 7.97
C GLU A 103 1.87 -7.33 7.00
N GLU A 104 2.17 -7.19 5.70
CA GLU A 104 1.60 -8.03 4.65
C GLU A 104 2.38 -9.33 4.37
N THR A 105 3.63 -9.44 4.83
CA THR A 105 4.46 -10.64 4.55
C THR A 105 5.16 -11.22 5.78
N GLY A 106 5.26 -10.47 6.87
CA GLY A 106 6.06 -10.83 8.04
C GLY A 106 7.56 -10.60 7.87
N LEU A 107 8.03 -10.13 6.70
CA LEU A 107 9.44 -9.89 6.43
C LEU A 107 9.89 -8.54 6.99
N LYS A 108 11.07 -8.53 7.62
CA LYS A 108 11.66 -7.32 8.20
C LYS A 108 12.83 -6.85 7.35
N PHE A 109 12.81 -5.56 7.03
CA PHE A 109 13.88 -4.89 6.29
C PHE A 109 14.37 -3.67 7.06
N GLU A 110 15.59 -3.24 6.76
CA GLU A 110 16.13 -1.95 7.23
C GLU A 110 15.85 -0.88 6.17
N PRO A 111 15.20 0.24 6.51
CA PRO A 111 14.84 1.28 5.55
C PRO A 111 16.04 1.78 4.73
N SER A 112 17.23 1.92 5.38
CA SER A 112 18.46 2.37 4.73
C SER A 112 19.02 1.43 3.66
N LYS A 113 18.60 0.16 3.66
CA LYS A 113 19.03 -0.86 2.68
C LYS A 113 18.11 -0.96 1.48
N LEU A 114 16.96 -0.29 1.50
CA LEU A 114 16.06 -0.27 0.35
C LEU A 114 16.64 0.54 -0.80
N ILE A 115 16.53 0.02 -2.01
CA ILE A 115 16.94 0.69 -3.24
C ILE A 115 15.70 1.32 -3.86
N LEU A 116 15.67 2.65 -4.03
CA LEU A 116 14.61 3.31 -4.76
C LEU A 116 14.74 2.96 -6.25
N ILE A 117 13.66 2.42 -6.81
CA ILE A 117 13.55 2.06 -8.24
C ILE A 117 12.99 3.22 -9.03
N ASP A 118 11.84 3.74 -8.58
CA ASP A 118 11.08 4.76 -9.29
C ASP A 118 10.08 5.44 -8.34
N THR A 119 9.48 6.54 -8.82
CA THR A 119 8.30 7.14 -8.19
C THR A 119 7.26 7.39 -9.28
N LEU A 120 6.13 6.69 -9.17
CA LEU A 120 5.04 6.77 -10.13
C LEU A 120 3.95 7.71 -9.64
N SER A 121 3.48 8.59 -10.52
CA SER A 121 2.46 9.59 -10.20
C SER A 121 1.67 10.00 -11.44
N GLY A 122 0.76 10.96 -11.29
CA GLY A 122 0.00 11.53 -12.39
C GLY A 122 -1.22 10.72 -12.81
N ASN A 123 -1.70 10.96 -14.03
CA ASN A 123 -2.98 10.42 -14.50
C ASN A 123 -3.03 8.88 -14.59
N SER A 124 -1.89 8.22 -14.82
CA SER A 124 -1.81 6.75 -14.84
C SER A 124 -2.06 6.13 -13.46
N ARG A 125 -1.93 6.92 -12.39
CA ARG A 125 -2.14 6.48 -11.00
C ARG A 125 -3.45 6.99 -10.41
N LYS A 126 -4.39 7.43 -11.27
CA LYS A 126 -5.74 7.83 -10.86
C LYS A 126 -6.57 6.60 -10.55
N ASN A 127 -7.11 6.55 -9.35
CA ASN A 127 -8.13 5.59 -8.94
C ASN A 127 -9.47 6.30 -8.73
N SER A 128 -10.55 5.67 -9.23
CA SER A 128 -11.92 6.12 -8.98
C SER A 128 -12.63 5.04 -8.19
N TYR A 129 -13.15 5.39 -7.03
CA TYR A 129 -13.85 4.49 -6.14
C TYR A 129 -15.36 4.45 -6.42
N PRO A 130 -16.07 3.35 -6.06
CA PRO A 130 -17.51 3.24 -6.32
C PRO A 130 -18.36 4.32 -5.64
N ASN A 131 -17.88 4.89 -4.53
CA ASN A 131 -18.53 6.01 -3.83
C ASN A 131 -18.33 7.37 -4.53
N GLY A 132 -17.60 7.42 -5.66
CA GLY A 132 -17.34 8.63 -6.42
C GLY A 132 -16.02 9.35 -6.07
N ASP A 133 -15.27 8.88 -5.07
CA ASP A 133 -13.98 9.45 -4.71
C ASP A 133 -12.94 9.26 -5.80
N ILE A 134 -12.09 10.25 -5.98
CA ILE A 134 -10.99 10.24 -6.93
C ILE A 134 -9.67 10.46 -6.18
N VAL A 135 -8.77 9.49 -6.31
CA VAL A 135 -7.45 9.54 -5.67
C VAL A 135 -6.35 9.42 -6.71
N TYR A 136 -5.38 10.32 -6.65
CA TYR A 136 -4.15 10.24 -7.43
C TYR A 136 -3.03 9.72 -6.53
N ASN A 137 -2.60 8.47 -6.76
CA ASN A 137 -1.55 7.88 -5.94
C ASN A 137 -0.17 8.31 -6.40
N ASN A 138 0.63 8.84 -5.48
CA ASN A 138 2.07 8.97 -5.64
C ASN A 138 2.73 7.79 -4.93
N THR A 139 3.31 6.86 -5.69
CA THR A 139 3.86 5.63 -5.13
C THR A 139 5.35 5.55 -5.39
N SER A 140 6.15 5.53 -4.33
CA SER A 140 7.58 5.22 -4.42
C SER A 140 7.78 3.71 -4.40
N LEU A 141 8.44 3.19 -5.43
CA LEU A 141 8.74 1.77 -5.59
C LEU A 141 10.16 1.49 -5.11
N TYR A 142 10.28 0.60 -4.14
CA TYR A 142 11.55 0.16 -3.58
C TYR A 142 11.86 -1.30 -3.94
N LEU A 143 13.13 -1.66 -3.88
CA LEU A 143 13.63 -3.03 -4.01
C LEU A 143 14.33 -3.44 -2.72
N ALA A 144 13.94 -4.60 -2.21
CA ALA A 144 14.66 -5.37 -1.22
C ALA A 144 15.01 -6.76 -1.77
N ARG A 145 16.12 -7.33 -1.31
CA ARG A 145 16.55 -8.68 -1.68
C ARG A 145 16.53 -9.59 -0.48
N VAL A 146 16.08 -10.81 -0.71
CA VAL A 146 16.06 -11.86 0.29
C VAL A 146 16.78 -13.10 -0.23
N SER A 147 17.38 -13.88 0.66
CA SER A 147 17.77 -15.26 0.35
C SER A 147 16.49 -16.08 0.12
N ASN A 148 16.63 -17.28 -0.49
CA ASN A 148 15.49 -18.15 -0.71
C ASN A 148 14.74 -18.40 0.61
N ILE A 149 13.46 -18.03 0.60
CA ILE A 149 12.56 -18.14 1.74
C ILE A 149 11.44 -19.13 1.36
N ASP A 150 11.10 -20.01 2.29
CA ASP A 150 9.88 -20.81 2.16
C ASP A 150 8.66 -19.92 2.42
N VAL A 151 7.89 -19.66 1.37
CA VAL A 151 6.68 -18.82 1.44
C VAL A 151 5.64 -19.33 2.44
N ASN A 152 5.63 -20.65 2.74
CA ASN A 152 4.73 -21.22 3.74
C ASN A 152 5.04 -20.73 5.16
N ASN A 153 6.23 -20.18 5.40
CA ASN A 153 6.62 -19.58 6.67
C ASN A 153 6.30 -18.08 6.75
N LEU A 154 5.85 -17.47 5.66
CA LEU A 154 5.43 -16.08 5.65
C LEU A 154 4.04 -15.94 6.27
N LYS A 155 3.81 -14.82 6.95
CA LYS A 155 2.52 -14.51 7.57
C LYS A 155 2.13 -13.09 7.18
N GLY A 156 1.17 -13.01 6.29
CA GLY A 156 0.48 -11.75 6.00
C GLY A 156 -0.57 -11.43 7.08
N ASP A 157 -1.11 -10.24 7.00
CA ASP A 157 -2.24 -9.79 7.79
C ASP A 157 -3.60 -10.30 7.22
N SER A 158 -4.71 -9.74 7.71
CA SER A 158 -6.05 -10.10 7.24
C SER A 158 -6.33 -9.72 5.77
N GLU A 159 -5.55 -8.82 5.18
CA GLU A 159 -5.67 -8.42 3.79
C GLU A 159 -4.98 -9.39 2.83
N THR A 160 -4.05 -10.19 3.33
CA THR A 160 -3.26 -11.14 2.56
C THR A 160 -3.89 -12.53 2.61
N LYS A 161 -4.40 -12.98 1.47
CA LYS A 161 -4.94 -14.33 1.31
C LYS A 161 -3.84 -15.36 1.10
N ARG A 162 -2.83 -15.00 0.29
CA ARG A 162 -1.73 -15.87 -0.12
C ARG A 162 -0.52 -15.06 -0.57
N LEU A 163 0.67 -15.60 -0.35
CA LEU A 163 1.95 -15.08 -0.81
C LEU A 163 2.62 -16.08 -1.74
N GLU A 164 3.20 -15.62 -2.84
CA GLU A 164 3.87 -16.49 -3.80
C GLU A 164 4.94 -15.71 -4.59
N PHE A 165 6.06 -16.39 -4.93
CA PHE A 165 7.09 -15.84 -5.78
C PHE A 165 6.80 -16.13 -7.26
N PHE A 166 6.97 -15.12 -8.12
CA PHE A 166 6.77 -15.20 -9.56
C PHE A 166 7.97 -14.63 -10.31
N LYS A 167 8.32 -15.22 -11.44
CA LYS A 167 9.16 -14.54 -12.41
C LYS A 167 8.40 -13.36 -13.02
N THR A 168 9.11 -12.31 -13.41
CA THR A 168 8.48 -11.08 -13.92
C THR A 168 7.72 -11.27 -15.23
N ASP A 169 8.00 -12.32 -15.98
CA ASP A 169 7.31 -12.72 -17.21
C ASP A 169 6.19 -13.77 -16.99
N GLU A 170 6.06 -14.29 -15.77
CA GLU A 170 5.06 -15.30 -15.38
C GLU A 170 4.07 -14.75 -14.32
N VAL A 171 3.99 -13.42 -14.15
CA VAL A 171 3.07 -12.81 -13.18
C VAL A 171 1.60 -13.05 -13.54
N PRO A 172 0.70 -13.17 -12.56
CA PRO A 172 -0.72 -13.40 -12.79
C PRO A 172 -1.39 -12.32 -13.66
N GLU A 173 -2.32 -12.73 -14.55
CA GLU A 173 -3.07 -11.80 -15.42
C GLU A 173 -3.90 -10.76 -14.63
N ASN A 174 -4.39 -11.12 -13.45
CA ASN A 174 -5.17 -10.25 -12.57
C ASN A 174 -4.31 -9.39 -11.63
N LEU A 175 -3.10 -9.02 -12.06
CA LEU A 175 -2.18 -8.16 -11.33
C LEU A 175 -2.70 -6.71 -11.28
N MET A 176 -2.64 -6.07 -10.12
CA MET A 176 -3.02 -4.66 -9.92
C MET A 176 -1.90 -3.69 -10.31
N ASP A 177 -0.65 -4.04 -10.00
CA ASP A 177 0.50 -3.14 -10.03
C ASP A 177 1.35 -3.29 -11.30
N VAL A 178 0.68 -3.44 -12.46
CA VAL A 178 1.35 -3.68 -13.76
C VAL A 178 2.37 -2.59 -14.10
N ASP A 179 2.07 -1.35 -13.81
CA ASP A 179 2.97 -0.22 -14.07
C ASP A 179 4.19 -0.20 -13.14
N LEU A 180 4.03 -0.59 -11.88
CA LEU A 180 5.14 -0.75 -10.93
C LEU A 180 6.07 -1.90 -11.36
N ILE A 181 5.53 -3.03 -11.79
CA ILE A 181 6.33 -4.15 -12.31
C ILE A 181 7.08 -3.75 -13.59
N LYS A 182 6.44 -3.02 -14.50
CA LYS A 182 7.11 -2.48 -15.71
C LYS A 182 8.26 -1.54 -15.36
N SER A 183 8.11 -0.71 -14.34
CA SER A 183 9.17 0.16 -13.87
C SER A 183 10.35 -0.64 -13.32
N TYR A 184 10.08 -1.72 -12.58
CA TYR A 184 11.10 -2.62 -12.09
C TYR A 184 11.85 -3.33 -13.23
N ILE A 185 11.14 -3.86 -14.24
CA ILE A 185 11.76 -4.47 -15.44
C ILE A 185 12.66 -3.46 -16.17
N SER A 186 12.20 -2.21 -16.31
CA SER A 186 13.02 -1.14 -16.90
C SER A 186 14.30 -0.87 -16.12
N TYR A 187 14.22 -0.89 -14.78
CA TYR A 187 15.38 -0.76 -13.92
C TYR A 187 16.38 -1.92 -14.11
N LEU A 188 15.91 -3.17 -14.21
CA LEU A 188 16.78 -4.33 -14.47
C LEU A 188 17.51 -4.20 -15.80
N ASN A 189 16.81 -3.81 -16.86
CA ASN A 189 17.39 -3.63 -18.19
C ASN A 189 18.48 -2.56 -18.22
N LYS A 190 18.31 -1.46 -17.49
CA LYS A 190 19.32 -0.39 -17.36
C LYS A 190 20.58 -0.85 -16.61
N LYS A 191 20.46 -1.85 -15.72
CA LYS A 191 21.62 -2.38 -14.98
C LYS A 191 22.40 -3.47 -15.75
N ALA A 192 21.78 -4.06 -16.76
CA ALA A 192 22.40 -5.09 -17.60
C ALA A 192 23.22 -4.49 -18.76
N THR A 193 23.09 -3.18 -19.02
CA THR A 193 23.88 -2.40 -19.99
C THR A 193 24.97 -1.62 -19.30
#